data_ad62dafa03d9f94e4e3c56de192e986d
#
_entry.id   ad62dafa03d9f94e4e3c56de192e986d
#
_cell.length_a   1.000
_cell.length_b   1.000
_cell.length_c   1.000
_cell.angle_alpha   90.00
_cell.angle_beta   90.00
_cell.angle_gamma   90.00
#
_symmetry.space_group_name_H-M   'P 1'
#
loop_
_entity.id
_entity.type
_entity.pdbx_description
1 polymer ?
#
loop_
_entity_poly.entity_id
_entity_poly.type
_entity_poly.pdbx_seq_one_letter_code
_entity_poly.pdbx_strand_id
1 'polypeptide(L)'
;MKTSRKKNFIKKTFRLLFISLIFISTILGNVRNVQAEAVLKVNFPKESIVEHLKLDVPKQFKNAWLKAEEGSWEKWLLKQDGFLGRQLFWDPKVEEATLLIGWESKALWKNIPQLEINLVQKDFEKIARNQTGQSTGNPFPLIYEGELNPE
;
A
#
# COMPACT_ATOMS: atom_id res chain seq x y z
N MET A 1 19.44 15.77 62.90
CA MET A 1 18.42 16.48 62.08
C MET A 1 18.92 16.67 60.63
N LYS A 2 19.29 15.58 59.90
CA LYS A 2 19.86 15.67 58.55
C LYS A 2 19.28 14.69 57.52
N THR A 3 18.18 14.00 57.83
CA THR A 3 17.61 12.93 56.98
C THR A 3 16.34 13.34 56.18
N SER A 4 15.74 14.49 56.49
CA SER A 4 14.48 14.92 55.84
C SER A 4 14.63 15.61 54.50
N ARG A 5 15.83 16.26 54.23
CA ARG A 5 16.03 17.01 52.98
C ARG A 5 16.34 16.16 51.75
N LYS A 6 16.92 14.97 51.91
CA LYS A 6 17.24 14.07 50.78
C LYS A 6 16.02 13.37 50.18
N LYS A 7 14.97 13.05 50.96
CA LYS A 7 13.78 12.37 50.48
C LYS A 7 12.90 13.25 49.59
N ASN A 8 12.91 14.56 49.81
CA ASN A 8 12.10 15.49 48.98
C ASN A 8 12.77 15.84 47.64
N PHE A 9 14.08 15.74 47.57
CA PHE A 9 14.80 15.97 46.31
C PHE A 9 14.60 14.82 45.32
N ILE A 10 14.65 13.61 45.79
CA ILE A 10 14.43 12.39 44.97
C ILE A 10 13.00 12.31 44.43
N LYS A 11 12.00 12.73 45.22
CA LYS A 11 10.60 12.75 44.73
C LYS A 11 10.32 13.81 43.68
N LYS A 12 11.02 14.95 43.70
CA LYS A 12 10.89 16.03 42.70
C LYS A 12 11.54 15.68 41.39
N THR A 13 12.71 15.04 41.41
CA THR A 13 13.41 14.58 40.21
C THR A 13 12.67 13.42 39.53
N PHE A 14 12.03 12.52 40.30
CA PHE A 14 11.24 11.44 39.70
C PHE A 14 9.96 11.92 39.04
N ARG A 15 9.31 12.98 39.56
CA ARG A 15 8.12 13.59 38.93
C ARG A 15 8.44 14.31 37.63
N LEU A 16 9.58 14.98 37.56
CA LEU A 16 10.01 15.66 36.34
C LEU A 16 10.42 14.69 35.22
N LEU A 17 11.01 13.54 35.57
CA LEU A 17 11.35 12.48 34.60
C LEU A 17 10.09 11.80 34.04
N PHE A 18 9.05 11.60 34.85
CA PHE A 18 7.79 10.99 34.36
C PHE A 18 7.01 11.92 33.41
N ILE A 19 7.01 13.23 33.66
CA ILE A 19 6.34 14.21 32.77
C ILE A 19 7.09 14.32 31.44
N SER A 20 8.42 14.22 31.43
CA SER A 20 9.22 14.23 30.19
C SER A 20 8.98 12.97 29.34
N LEU A 21 8.77 11.80 29.94
CA LEU A 21 8.49 10.55 29.19
C LEU A 21 7.09 10.57 28.54
N ILE A 22 6.10 11.19 29.19
CA ILE A 22 4.74 11.29 28.65
C ILE A 22 4.71 12.26 27.45
N PHE A 23 5.49 13.34 27.48
CA PHE A 23 5.57 14.31 26.37
C PHE A 23 6.27 13.75 25.12
N ILE A 24 7.26 12.86 25.27
CA ILE A 24 7.96 12.21 24.15
C ILE A 24 7.04 11.16 23.51
N SER A 25 6.20 10.47 24.28
CA SER A 25 5.25 9.49 23.80
C SER A 25 4.13 10.09 22.93
N THR A 26 3.70 11.32 23.21
CA THR A 26 2.65 12.00 22.42
C THR A 26 3.18 12.60 21.10
N ILE A 27 4.46 12.93 21.01
CA ILE A 27 5.06 13.43 19.77
C ILE A 27 5.32 12.28 18.76
N LEU A 28 5.67 11.10 19.25
CA LEU A 28 5.87 9.90 18.39
C LEU A 28 4.55 9.27 17.88
N GLY A 29 3.43 9.52 18.57
CA GLY A 29 2.10 9.02 18.17
C GLY A 29 1.50 9.78 16.96
N ASN A 30 1.86 11.05 16.76
CA ASN A 30 1.29 11.88 15.69
C ASN A 30 2.03 11.80 14.35
N VAL A 31 3.25 11.24 14.29
CA VAL A 31 4.01 11.15 13.04
C VAL A 31 3.52 10.00 12.14
N ARG A 32 2.80 9.02 12.69
CA ARG A 32 2.30 7.87 11.90
C ARG A 32 1.02 8.13 11.11
N ASN A 33 0.23 9.14 11.46
CA ASN A 33 -1.03 9.41 10.78
C ASN A 33 -0.95 10.38 9.59
N VAL A 34 0.12 11.16 9.46
CA VAL A 34 0.23 12.16 8.38
C VAL A 34 0.67 11.53 7.06
N GLN A 35 1.36 10.40 7.07
CA GLN A 35 1.78 9.72 5.83
C GLN A 35 0.71 8.81 5.22
N ALA A 36 -0.27 8.34 6.00
CA ALA A 36 -1.34 7.48 5.49
C ALA A 36 -2.45 8.26 4.76
N GLU A 37 -2.67 9.54 5.08
CA GLU A 37 -3.66 10.37 4.38
C GLU A 37 -3.17 10.99 3.07
N ALA A 38 -1.87 11.13 2.87
CA ALA A 38 -1.29 11.72 1.64
C ALA A 38 -1.34 10.75 0.44
N VAL A 39 -1.54 9.45 0.65
CA VAL A 39 -1.57 8.43 -0.42
C VAL A 39 -2.97 8.26 -1.05
N LEU A 40 -4.02 8.88 -0.50
CA LEU A 40 -5.42 8.59 -0.86
C LEU A 40 -6.05 9.48 -1.94
N LYS A 41 -5.31 10.42 -2.53
CA LYS A 41 -5.79 11.17 -3.70
C LYS A 41 -4.83 11.02 -4.86
N VAL A 42 -4.90 9.90 -5.56
CA VAL A 42 -4.28 9.83 -6.89
C VAL A 42 -5.15 10.68 -7.82
N ASN A 43 -4.66 11.87 -8.14
CA ASN A 43 -5.24 12.73 -9.17
C ASN A 43 -4.43 12.49 -10.44
N PHE A 44 -5.04 11.87 -11.44
CA PHE A 44 -4.39 11.63 -12.72
C PHE A 44 -4.43 12.92 -13.56
N PRO A 45 -3.25 13.48 -13.99
CA PRO A 45 -3.21 14.61 -14.90
C PRO A 45 -3.96 14.33 -16.21
N LYS A 46 -4.51 15.36 -16.86
CA LYS A 46 -5.26 15.21 -18.13
C LYS A 46 -4.44 14.55 -19.25
N GLU A 47 -3.14 14.80 -19.28
CA GLU A 47 -2.22 14.26 -20.29
C GLU A 47 -1.75 12.82 -19.98
N SER A 48 -2.11 12.31 -18.80
CA SER A 48 -1.74 10.95 -18.38
C SER A 48 -2.61 9.90 -19.06
N ILE A 49 -2.16 8.65 -19.00
CA ILE A 49 -2.97 7.49 -19.38
C ILE A 49 -3.23 6.63 -18.14
N VAL A 50 -4.42 6.07 -18.05
CA VAL A 50 -4.79 5.18 -16.94
C VAL A 50 -5.03 3.77 -17.48
N GLU A 51 -4.19 2.85 -17.06
CA GLU A 51 -4.41 1.42 -17.26
C GLU A 51 -5.56 0.97 -16.35
N HIS A 52 -6.56 0.32 -16.95
CA HIS A 52 -7.74 -0.18 -16.26
C HIS A 52 -7.77 -1.70 -16.34
N LEU A 53 -7.59 -2.35 -15.21
CA LEU A 53 -7.63 -3.80 -15.09
C LEU A 53 -8.81 -4.24 -14.23
N LYS A 54 -9.38 -5.42 -14.55
CA LYS A 54 -10.28 -6.13 -13.65
C LYS A 54 -9.80 -7.54 -13.43
N LEU A 55 -9.91 -7.99 -12.20
CA LEU A 55 -9.57 -9.34 -11.76
C LEU A 55 -10.80 -10.01 -11.14
N ASP A 56 -10.92 -11.31 -11.33
CA ASP A 56 -11.84 -12.16 -10.56
C ASP A 56 -11.24 -12.36 -9.16
N VAL A 57 -11.93 -11.87 -8.12
CA VAL A 57 -11.45 -11.90 -6.73
C VAL A 57 -12.58 -12.35 -5.81
N PRO A 58 -12.72 -13.67 -5.58
CA PRO A 58 -13.75 -14.22 -4.70
C PRO A 58 -13.69 -13.61 -3.30
N LYS A 59 -14.85 -13.32 -2.72
CA LYS A 59 -15.02 -12.62 -1.44
C LYS A 59 -14.15 -13.17 -0.32
N GLN A 60 -14.09 -14.50 -0.19
CA GLN A 60 -13.27 -15.16 0.85
C GLN A 60 -11.77 -14.91 0.67
N PHE A 61 -11.31 -14.56 -0.55
CA PHE A 61 -9.91 -14.35 -0.87
C PHE A 61 -9.52 -12.88 -1.08
N LYS A 62 -10.42 -11.92 -0.83
CA LYS A 62 -10.13 -10.49 -0.96
C LYS A 62 -8.84 -10.07 -0.23
N ASN A 63 -8.68 -10.53 1.02
CA ASN A 63 -7.49 -10.19 1.80
C ASN A 63 -6.22 -10.88 1.26
N ALA A 64 -6.35 -12.05 0.67
CA ALA A 64 -5.25 -12.76 0.01
C ALA A 64 -4.79 -11.99 -1.24
N TRP A 65 -5.74 -11.49 -2.04
CA TRP A 65 -5.45 -10.62 -3.17
C TRP A 65 -4.72 -9.34 -2.74
N LEU A 66 -5.23 -8.60 -1.74
CA LEU A 66 -4.59 -7.37 -1.26
C LEU A 66 -3.15 -7.61 -0.78
N LYS A 67 -2.88 -8.72 -0.07
CA LYS A 67 -1.52 -9.09 0.33
C LYS A 67 -0.61 -9.42 -0.85
N ALA A 68 -1.16 -10.06 -1.89
CA ALA A 68 -0.39 -10.35 -3.10
C ALA A 68 -0.04 -9.06 -3.85
N GLU A 69 -0.97 -8.11 -3.97
CA GLU A 69 -0.75 -6.78 -4.53
C GLU A 69 0.35 -6.01 -3.79
N GLU A 70 0.22 -5.91 -2.46
CA GLU A 70 1.20 -5.23 -1.60
C GLU A 70 2.59 -5.88 -1.66
N GLY A 71 2.62 -7.20 -1.70
CA GLY A 71 3.87 -7.97 -1.69
C GLY A 71 4.65 -7.96 -3.01
N SER A 72 4.00 -7.64 -4.13
CA SER A 72 4.56 -7.72 -5.49
C SER A 72 4.36 -6.44 -6.29
N TRP A 73 3.23 -6.28 -6.96
CA TRP A 73 2.93 -5.18 -7.90
C TRP A 73 3.15 -3.81 -7.30
N GLU A 74 2.72 -3.55 -6.06
CA GLU A 74 2.90 -2.25 -5.42
C GLU A 74 4.37 -1.85 -5.33
N LYS A 75 5.21 -2.75 -4.84
CA LYS A 75 6.65 -2.49 -4.66
C LYS A 75 7.37 -2.33 -5.99
N TRP A 76 6.90 -3.02 -7.02
CA TRP A 76 7.49 -2.95 -8.34
C TRP A 76 7.07 -1.68 -9.07
N LEU A 77 5.78 -1.33 -9.07
CA LEU A 77 5.24 -0.12 -9.69
C LEU A 77 5.90 1.16 -9.16
N LEU A 78 6.15 1.24 -7.85
CA LEU A 78 6.82 2.39 -7.23
C LEU A 78 8.23 2.69 -7.79
N LYS A 79 8.81 1.76 -8.54
CA LYS A 79 10.16 1.89 -9.14
C LYS A 79 10.11 2.18 -10.64
N GLN A 80 8.92 2.21 -11.24
CA GLN A 80 8.78 2.36 -12.68
C GLN A 80 8.77 3.83 -13.08
N ASP A 81 9.49 4.15 -14.12
CA ASP A 81 9.49 5.49 -14.70
C ASP A 81 8.10 5.84 -15.24
N GLY A 82 7.63 7.03 -14.90
CA GLY A 82 6.31 7.52 -15.28
C GLY A 82 5.13 6.95 -14.50
N PHE A 83 5.36 6.12 -13.47
CA PHE A 83 4.28 5.70 -12.58
C PHE A 83 3.78 6.86 -11.73
N LEU A 84 2.48 7.18 -11.81
CA LEU A 84 1.84 8.29 -11.09
C LEU A 84 1.13 7.86 -9.81
N GLY A 85 0.77 6.58 -9.73
CA GLY A 85 0.03 6.03 -8.61
C GLY A 85 -1.03 5.03 -9.05
N ARG A 86 -1.68 4.38 -8.08
CA ARG A 86 -2.75 3.43 -8.36
C ARG A 86 -3.89 3.51 -7.36
N GLN A 87 -5.07 3.06 -7.78
CA GLN A 87 -6.24 2.87 -6.94
C GLN A 87 -6.76 1.45 -7.11
N LEU A 88 -7.11 0.82 -5.99
CA LEU A 88 -7.68 -0.51 -5.95
C LEU A 88 -9.11 -0.43 -5.41
N PHE A 89 -10.04 -1.03 -6.13
CA PHE A 89 -11.45 -1.15 -5.76
C PHE A 89 -11.84 -2.63 -5.75
N TRP A 90 -12.84 -2.98 -4.98
CA TRP A 90 -13.42 -4.31 -4.99
C TRP A 90 -14.94 -4.21 -4.90
N ASP A 91 -15.63 -4.83 -5.85
CA ASP A 91 -17.10 -4.87 -5.88
C ASP A 91 -17.58 -6.19 -5.21
N PRO A 92 -18.29 -6.09 -4.06
CA PRO A 92 -18.80 -7.27 -3.35
C PRO A 92 -19.96 -7.97 -4.03
N LYS A 93 -20.59 -7.38 -5.06
CA LYS A 93 -21.75 -7.97 -5.75
C LYS A 93 -21.33 -8.93 -6.85
N VAL A 94 -20.25 -8.58 -7.55
CA VAL A 94 -19.73 -9.37 -8.67
C VAL A 94 -18.42 -10.07 -8.32
N GLU A 95 -17.88 -9.78 -7.12
CA GLU A 95 -16.60 -10.33 -6.63
C GLU A 95 -15.42 -9.99 -7.56
N GLU A 96 -15.43 -8.78 -8.13
CA GLU A 96 -14.39 -8.27 -9.03
C GLU A 96 -13.55 -7.20 -8.34
N ALA A 97 -12.24 -7.23 -8.58
CA ALA A 97 -11.37 -6.11 -8.29
C ALA A 97 -11.19 -5.25 -9.54
N THR A 98 -11.17 -3.92 -9.34
CA THR A 98 -10.82 -2.94 -10.37
C THR A 98 -9.55 -2.23 -9.93
N LEU A 99 -8.56 -2.17 -10.82
CA LEU A 99 -7.30 -1.47 -10.62
C LEU A 99 -7.20 -0.34 -11.64
N LEU A 100 -6.95 0.87 -11.16
CA LEU A 100 -6.64 2.03 -12.00
C LEU A 100 -5.18 2.42 -11.73
N ILE A 101 -4.32 2.34 -12.75
CA ILE A 101 -2.89 2.58 -12.66
C ILE A 101 -2.54 3.75 -13.59
N GLY A 102 -2.11 4.87 -13.00
CA GLY A 102 -1.77 6.07 -13.75
C GLY A 102 -0.32 6.04 -14.24
N TRP A 103 -0.15 6.46 -15.49
CA TRP A 103 1.14 6.58 -16.16
C TRP A 103 1.28 7.97 -16.78
N GLU A 104 2.44 8.58 -16.65
CA GLU A 104 2.77 9.89 -17.23
C GLU A 104 2.53 9.93 -18.74
N SER A 105 2.82 8.82 -19.43
CA SER A 105 2.55 8.65 -20.85
C SER A 105 2.39 7.19 -21.23
N LYS A 106 1.66 6.95 -22.31
CA LYS A 106 1.54 5.62 -22.92
C LYS A 106 2.90 5.04 -23.35
N ALA A 107 3.83 5.89 -23.76
CA ALA A 107 5.17 5.45 -24.17
C ALA A 107 5.96 4.87 -23.00
N LEU A 108 5.99 5.54 -21.84
CA LEU A 108 6.66 5.03 -20.64
C LEU A 108 6.03 3.72 -20.19
N TRP A 109 4.71 3.64 -20.14
CA TRP A 109 4.01 2.40 -19.79
C TRP A 109 4.35 1.24 -20.74
N LYS A 110 4.21 1.45 -22.06
CA LYS A 110 4.40 0.38 -23.06
C LYS A 110 5.87 0.01 -23.31
N ASN A 111 6.82 0.83 -22.85
CA ASN A 111 8.25 0.51 -22.91
C ASN A 111 8.72 -0.43 -21.80
N ILE A 112 7.88 -0.74 -20.82
CA ILE A 112 8.24 -1.68 -19.77
C ILE A 112 8.50 -3.06 -20.37
N PRO A 113 9.68 -3.66 -20.10
CA PRO A 113 10.03 -4.95 -20.68
C PRO A 113 9.07 -6.06 -20.21
N GLN A 114 8.55 -6.85 -21.15
CA GLN A 114 7.64 -7.96 -20.84
C GLN A 114 8.25 -8.96 -19.84
N LEU A 115 9.57 -9.11 -19.86
CA LEU A 115 10.26 -9.98 -18.90
C LEU A 115 10.05 -9.50 -17.44
N GLU A 116 10.12 -8.20 -17.20
CA GLU A 116 9.90 -7.64 -15.85
C GLU A 116 8.45 -7.83 -15.39
N ILE A 117 7.50 -7.57 -16.29
CA ILE A 117 6.08 -7.83 -16.05
C ILE A 117 5.85 -9.30 -15.68
N ASN A 118 6.46 -10.22 -16.43
CA ASN A 118 6.34 -11.65 -16.16
C ASN A 118 6.96 -12.07 -14.81
N LEU A 119 8.03 -11.41 -14.38
CA LEU A 119 8.67 -11.68 -13.09
C LEU A 119 7.80 -11.22 -11.93
N VAL A 120 7.30 -9.98 -11.97
CA VAL A 120 6.42 -9.47 -10.90
C VAL A 120 5.10 -10.24 -10.86
N GLN A 121 4.55 -10.66 -12.01
CA GLN A 121 3.36 -11.51 -12.07
C GLN A 121 3.59 -12.86 -11.40
N LYS A 122 4.75 -13.50 -11.61
CA LYS A 122 5.11 -14.75 -10.92
C LYS A 122 5.18 -14.58 -9.39
N ASP A 123 5.73 -13.46 -8.94
CA ASP A 123 5.79 -13.14 -7.50
C ASP A 123 4.39 -12.94 -6.92
N PHE A 124 3.53 -12.19 -7.62
CA PHE A 124 2.12 -12.02 -7.27
C PHE A 124 1.42 -13.38 -7.14
N GLU A 125 1.48 -14.22 -8.16
CA GLU A 125 0.84 -15.54 -8.16
C GLU A 125 1.38 -16.44 -7.04
N LYS A 126 2.68 -16.41 -6.78
CA LYS A 126 3.30 -17.17 -5.68
C LYS A 126 2.72 -16.76 -4.32
N ILE A 127 2.62 -15.45 -4.07
CA ILE A 127 2.04 -14.93 -2.82
C ILE A 127 0.55 -15.30 -2.76
N ALA A 128 -0.19 -15.08 -3.85
CA ALA A 128 -1.60 -15.40 -3.96
C ALA A 128 -1.89 -16.88 -3.66
N ARG A 129 -1.14 -17.81 -4.28
CA ARG A 129 -1.27 -19.25 -4.00
C ARG A 129 -1.01 -19.60 -2.54
N ASN A 130 0.04 -19.02 -1.95
CA ASN A 130 0.35 -19.25 -0.52
C ASN A 130 -0.78 -18.77 0.41
N GLN A 131 -1.50 -17.71 0.02
CA GLN A 131 -2.60 -17.16 0.83
C GLN A 131 -3.93 -17.88 0.59
N THR A 132 -4.15 -18.44 -0.59
CA THR A 132 -5.42 -19.13 -0.96
C THR A 132 -5.36 -20.64 -0.76
N GLY A 133 -4.18 -21.23 -0.61
CA GLY A 133 -3.97 -22.67 -0.55
C GLY A 133 -4.03 -23.36 -1.92
N GLN A 134 -4.08 -22.61 -3.03
CA GLN A 134 -4.00 -23.18 -4.37
C GLN A 134 -2.58 -23.65 -4.69
N SER A 135 -2.45 -24.78 -5.37
CA SER A 135 -1.15 -25.35 -5.72
C SER A 135 -0.59 -24.85 -7.06
N THR A 136 -1.46 -24.44 -7.99
CA THR A 136 -1.11 -24.07 -9.37
C THR A 136 -2.00 -22.94 -9.89
N GLY A 137 -1.59 -22.31 -10.98
CA GLY A 137 -2.35 -21.27 -11.68
C GLY A 137 -2.32 -19.89 -10.99
N ASN A 138 -3.06 -18.95 -11.54
CA ASN A 138 -3.29 -17.64 -10.96
C ASN A 138 -4.63 -17.65 -10.19
N PRO A 139 -4.62 -17.46 -8.85
CA PRO A 139 -5.85 -17.41 -8.06
C PRO A 139 -6.78 -16.24 -8.39
N PHE A 140 -6.25 -15.19 -9.02
CA PHE A 140 -6.96 -13.95 -9.36
C PHE A 140 -6.76 -13.61 -10.83
N PRO A 141 -7.42 -14.33 -11.76
CA PRO A 141 -7.22 -14.13 -13.19
C PRO A 141 -7.68 -12.75 -13.65
N LEU A 142 -6.93 -12.18 -14.60
CA LEU A 142 -7.31 -10.97 -15.32
C LEU A 142 -8.52 -11.30 -16.22
N ILE A 143 -9.61 -10.52 -16.06
CA ILE A 143 -10.86 -10.67 -16.83
C ILE A 143 -11.12 -9.48 -17.75
N TYR A 144 -10.42 -8.36 -17.55
CA TYR A 144 -10.50 -7.17 -18.40
C TYR A 144 -9.21 -6.37 -18.33
N GLU A 145 -8.80 -5.83 -19.48
CA GLU A 145 -7.73 -4.83 -19.62
C GLU A 145 -8.21 -3.74 -20.58
N GLY A 146 -7.97 -2.48 -20.22
CA GLY A 146 -8.34 -1.33 -21.03
C GLY A 146 -7.51 -0.09 -20.69
N GLU A 147 -7.76 0.98 -21.43
CA GLU A 147 -7.11 2.28 -21.28
C GLU A 147 -8.19 3.35 -21.06
N LEU A 148 -7.94 4.29 -20.14
CA LEU A 148 -8.79 5.44 -19.87
C LEU A 148 -7.98 6.72 -20.01
N ASN A 149 -8.60 7.77 -20.50
CA ASN A 149 -8.04 9.13 -20.53
C ASN A 149 -8.74 9.96 -19.46
N PRO A 150 -8.00 10.61 -18.53
CA PRO A 150 -8.59 11.58 -17.61
C PRO A 150 -9.18 12.78 -18.36
N GLU A 151 -10.38 13.27 -17.93
CA GLU A 151 -11.09 14.39 -18.54
C GLU A 151 -10.89 15.74 -17.77
#